data_bda3eafc97d17f0de9feee656e30465a
#
_entry.id   bda3eafc97d17f0de9feee656e30465a
#
_cell.length_a   1.000
_cell.length_b   1.000
_cell.length_c   1.000
_cell.angle_alpha   90.00
_cell.angle_beta   90.00
_cell.angle_gamma   90.00
#
_symmetry.space_group_name_H-M   'P 1'
#
loop_
_entity.id
_entity.type
_entity.pdbx_description
1 polymer ?
#
loop_
_entity_poly.entity_id
_entity_poly.type
_entity_poly.pdbx_seq_one_letter_code
_entity_poly.pdbx_strand_id
1 'polypeptide(L)'
;MKHIFAVQNQTELLAYQSFLEKHRGKLEQYLTFLKDRYAVTQLPRAVVWADLETATFLISDLPIPAYTNEYRTVFCPEIPIWKSIYLRQLEQFSNAEIREYYEKELSVNHILQILGHEFVHHSDLFLDDFEETLDSGIWFEEGMCEYISRKFFLTDSEFNRQAQINALLVENFRQRYDAPSLEEFGTATYQEDYAAIFFQYWRSFLAVLEIVERFGGDVQAVFRSYHRWDRCEREKPLEEWFAVR
;
A
#
# COMPACT_ATOMS: atom_id res chain seq x y z
N MET A 1 -18.47 7.05 7.75
CA MET A 1 -17.21 6.60 8.41
C MET A 1 -16.93 7.54 9.58
N LYS A 2 -16.53 7.02 10.75
CA LYS A 2 -16.16 7.81 11.93
C LYS A 2 -14.67 8.13 11.89
N HIS A 3 -14.26 9.25 12.54
CA HIS A 3 -12.85 9.55 12.77
C HIS A 3 -12.58 9.51 14.28
N ILE A 4 -11.63 8.66 14.66
CA ILE A 4 -11.19 8.46 16.04
C ILE A 4 -9.74 8.93 16.11
N PHE A 5 -9.38 9.74 17.10
CA PHE A 5 -8.03 10.23 17.28
C PHE A 5 -7.45 9.56 18.53
N ALA A 6 -6.48 8.68 18.31
CA ALA A 6 -5.75 7.94 19.33
C ALA A 6 -4.33 8.52 19.44
N VAL A 7 -4.20 9.59 20.20
CA VAL A 7 -3.00 10.43 20.32
C VAL A 7 -2.71 10.74 21.79
N GLN A 8 -1.45 11.05 22.09
CA GLN A 8 -1.00 11.21 23.47
C GLN A 8 -1.31 12.58 24.08
N ASN A 9 -1.50 13.62 23.26
CA ASN A 9 -1.67 14.98 23.74
C ASN A 9 -2.52 15.86 22.83
N GLN A 10 -2.90 17.03 23.34
CA GLN A 10 -3.76 17.97 22.63
C GLN A 10 -3.10 18.57 21.37
N THR A 11 -1.80 18.72 21.35
CA THR A 11 -1.09 19.27 20.18
C THR A 11 -1.19 18.32 18.98
N GLU A 12 -0.97 17.04 19.21
CA GLU A 12 -1.16 15.99 18.19
C GLU A 12 -2.62 15.92 17.73
N LEU A 13 -3.57 15.96 18.67
CA LEU A 13 -4.99 15.97 18.34
C LEU A 13 -5.32 17.08 17.35
N LEU A 14 -4.90 18.31 17.65
CA LEU A 14 -5.16 19.48 16.80
C LEU A 14 -4.44 19.35 15.43
N ALA A 15 -3.23 18.81 15.40
CA ALA A 15 -2.49 18.58 14.17
C ALA A 15 -3.21 17.58 13.27
N TYR A 16 -3.69 16.46 13.82
CA TYR A 16 -4.39 15.43 13.05
C TYR A 16 -5.78 15.87 12.59
N GLN A 17 -6.50 16.61 13.43
CA GLN A 17 -7.77 17.24 13.03
C GLN A 17 -7.56 18.23 11.88
N SER A 18 -6.52 19.06 11.97
CA SER A 18 -6.16 20.00 10.91
C SER A 18 -5.76 19.29 9.61
N PHE A 19 -5.00 18.19 9.70
CA PHE A 19 -4.65 17.37 8.55
C PHE A 19 -5.90 16.82 7.85
N LEU A 20 -6.79 16.19 8.61
CA LEU A 20 -8.05 15.66 8.08
C LEU A 20 -8.87 16.76 7.42
N GLU A 21 -9.08 17.88 8.09
CA GLU A 21 -9.92 18.97 7.56
C GLU A 21 -9.34 19.55 6.27
N LYS A 22 -8.03 19.74 6.22
CA LYS A 22 -7.33 20.23 5.03
C LYS A 22 -7.46 19.32 3.82
N HIS A 23 -7.51 18.01 4.04
CA HIS A 23 -7.48 17.01 2.97
C HIS A 23 -8.82 16.29 2.77
N ARG A 24 -9.86 16.63 3.55
CA ARG A 24 -11.21 16.04 3.50
C ARG A 24 -11.76 15.96 2.08
N GLY A 25 -11.76 17.06 1.35
CA GLY A 25 -12.32 17.11 -0.01
C GLY A 25 -11.61 16.16 -0.98
N LYS A 26 -10.27 16.02 -0.86
CA LYS A 26 -9.51 15.09 -1.71
C LYS A 26 -9.81 13.63 -1.34
N LEU A 27 -9.97 13.34 -0.04
CA LEU A 27 -10.36 12.01 0.42
C LEU A 27 -11.78 11.64 -0.02
N GLU A 28 -12.74 12.57 0.06
CA GLU A 28 -14.12 12.35 -0.43
C GLU A 28 -14.17 12.09 -1.94
N GLN A 29 -13.38 12.83 -2.72
CA GLN A 29 -13.23 12.56 -4.15
C GLN A 29 -12.64 11.18 -4.42
N TYR A 30 -11.64 10.76 -3.63
CA TYR A 30 -11.05 9.44 -3.74
C TYR A 30 -12.03 8.32 -3.40
N LEU A 31 -12.79 8.46 -2.33
CA LEU A 31 -13.82 7.47 -1.96
C LEU A 31 -14.90 7.34 -3.04
N THR A 32 -15.29 8.45 -3.67
CA THR A 32 -16.21 8.43 -4.81
C THR A 32 -15.58 7.70 -6.00
N PHE A 33 -14.33 7.99 -6.31
CA PHE A 33 -13.58 7.31 -7.37
C PHE A 33 -13.47 5.80 -7.13
N LEU A 34 -13.18 5.37 -5.89
CA LEU A 34 -13.12 3.95 -5.54
C LEU A 34 -14.46 3.26 -5.70
N LYS A 35 -15.53 3.90 -5.25
CA LYS A 35 -16.91 3.39 -5.41
C LYS A 35 -17.28 3.22 -6.88
N ASP A 36 -17.00 4.23 -7.70
CA ASP A 36 -17.45 4.27 -9.10
C ASP A 36 -16.61 3.36 -10.02
N ARG A 37 -15.34 3.12 -9.66
CA ARG A 37 -14.40 2.43 -10.53
C ARG A 37 -13.92 1.08 -10.01
N TYR A 38 -13.92 0.89 -8.70
CA TYR A 38 -13.27 -0.26 -8.06
C TYR A 38 -14.18 -1.02 -7.10
N ALA A 39 -15.51 -0.83 -7.23
CA ALA A 39 -16.50 -1.56 -6.45
C ALA A 39 -16.25 -1.53 -4.92
N VAL A 40 -15.72 -0.43 -4.38
CA VAL A 40 -15.65 -0.24 -2.94
C VAL A 40 -17.03 0.15 -2.44
N THR A 41 -17.83 -0.85 -2.09
CA THR A 41 -19.22 -0.65 -1.69
C THR A 41 -19.37 -0.50 -0.18
N GLN A 42 -18.44 -1.08 0.57
CA GLN A 42 -18.38 -0.98 2.02
C GLN A 42 -17.02 -0.38 2.43
N LEU A 43 -17.08 0.56 3.34
CA LEU A 43 -15.91 1.19 3.93
C LEU A 43 -15.80 0.80 5.40
N PRO A 44 -14.61 0.86 6.01
CA PRO A 44 -14.47 0.60 7.43
C PRO A 44 -15.35 1.56 8.24
N ARG A 45 -15.82 1.10 9.39
CA ARG A 45 -16.69 1.92 10.26
C ARG A 45 -15.99 3.14 10.80
N ALA A 46 -14.66 3.08 10.93
CA ALA A 46 -13.83 4.17 11.43
C ALA A 46 -12.44 4.21 10.80
N VAL A 47 -11.89 5.43 10.70
CA VAL A 47 -10.44 5.67 10.59
C VAL A 47 -9.93 6.07 11.97
N VAL A 48 -8.95 5.33 12.48
CA VAL A 48 -8.24 5.63 13.72
C VAL A 48 -6.94 6.36 13.35
N TRP A 49 -6.90 7.63 13.62
CA TRP A 49 -5.74 8.50 13.46
C TRP A 49 -4.85 8.32 14.68
N ALA A 50 -3.72 7.65 14.52
CA ALA A 50 -2.87 7.25 15.64
C ALA A 50 -1.42 7.68 15.42
N ASP A 51 -0.73 8.02 16.50
CA ASP A 51 0.72 8.16 16.50
C ASP A 51 1.39 6.78 16.28
N LEU A 52 2.70 6.79 16.00
CA LEU A 52 3.45 5.56 15.72
C LEU A 52 3.30 4.51 16.81
N GLU A 53 3.52 4.90 18.08
CA GLU A 53 3.48 3.97 19.20
C GLU A 53 2.09 3.36 19.37
N THR A 54 1.07 4.19 19.30
CA THR A 54 -0.32 3.74 19.40
C THR A 54 -0.68 2.79 18.26
N ALA A 55 -0.28 3.10 17.02
CA ALA A 55 -0.59 2.27 15.87
C ALA A 55 0.12 0.90 15.92
N THR A 56 1.40 0.86 16.34
CA THR A 56 2.24 -0.33 16.19
C THR A 56 2.40 -1.17 17.46
N PHE A 57 2.00 -0.66 18.63
CA PHE A 57 2.14 -1.40 19.91
C PHE A 57 0.85 -1.48 20.73
N LEU A 58 -0.03 -0.47 20.64
CA LEU A 58 -1.22 -0.45 21.50
C LEU A 58 -2.47 -0.99 20.81
N ILE A 59 -2.60 -0.79 19.51
CA ILE A 59 -3.78 -1.25 18.73
C ILE A 59 -3.49 -2.55 17.98
N SER A 60 -2.25 -2.76 17.57
CA SER A 60 -1.81 -3.92 16.79
C SER A 60 -0.33 -4.21 17.06
N ASP A 61 0.09 -5.44 16.82
CA ASP A 61 1.49 -5.86 16.83
C ASP A 61 2.15 -5.72 15.46
N LEU A 62 1.46 -5.08 14.48
CA LEU A 62 2.02 -4.83 13.16
C LEU A 62 3.05 -3.70 13.23
N PRO A 63 4.23 -3.87 12.60
CA PRO A 63 5.27 -2.86 12.66
C PRO A 63 4.98 -1.61 11.82
N ILE A 64 4.09 -1.69 10.83
CA ILE A 64 3.76 -0.58 9.92
C ILE A 64 2.57 0.20 10.47
N PRO A 65 2.65 1.56 10.59
CA PRO A 65 1.59 2.36 11.20
C PRO A 65 0.47 2.73 10.20
N ALA A 66 0.12 1.82 9.30
CA ALA A 66 -1.06 1.87 8.45
C ALA A 66 -1.49 0.44 8.16
N TYR A 67 -2.75 0.14 8.40
CA TYR A 67 -3.38 -1.15 8.11
C TYR A 67 -4.89 -1.03 8.23
N THR A 68 -5.59 -1.97 7.59
CA THR A 68 -7.05 -2.00 7.61
C THR A 68 -7.60 -3.38 7.91
N ASN A 69 -8.83 -3.41 8.38
CA ASN A 69 -9.68 -4.59 8.42
C ASN A 69 -11.13 -4.16 8.19
N GLU A 70 -12.05 -5.10 8.19
CA GLU A 70 -13.50 -4.87 7.99
C GLU A 70 -14.06 -3.70 8.82
N TYR A 71 -13.55 -3.49 10.04
CA TYR A 71 -14.12 -2.53 11.00
C TYR A 71 -13.41 -1.18 11.03
N ARG A 72 -12.10 -1.16 10.83
CA ARG A 72 -11.29 0.05 10.99
C ARG A 72 -10.06 0.07 10.10
N THR A 73 -9.68 1.27 9.69
CA THR A 73 -8.36 1.59 9.17
C THR A 73 -7.59 2.33 10.27
N VAL A 74 -6.40 1.89 10.62
CA VAL A 74 -5.47 2.61 11.51
C VAL A 74 -4.44 3.31 10.64
N PHE A 75 -4.11 4.55 10.96
CA PHE A 75 -3.25 5.35 10.10
C PHE A 75 -2.51 6.45 10.88
N CYS A 76 -1.19 6.52 10.67
CA CYS A 76 -0.34 7.61 11.14
C CYS A 76 -0.14 8.66 10.04
N PRO A 77 -0.60 9.93 10.20
CA PRO A 77 -0.52 10.95 9.15
C PRO A 77 0.82 11.71 9.11
N GLU A 78 1.82 11.30 9.87
CA GLU A 78 3.04 12.05 10.10
C GLU A 78 4.13 11.79 9.05
N ILE A 79 4.38 12.75 8.16
CA ILE A 79 5.47 12.66 7.16
C ILE A 79 6.83 12.31 7.79
N PRO A 80 7.26 12.93 8.92
CA PRO A 80 8.56 12.59 9.53
C PRO A 80 8.66 11.13 9.96
N ILE A 81 7.57 10.53 10.42
CA ILE A 81 7.53 9.12 10.82
C ILE A 81 7.77 8.23 9.60
N TRP A 82 7.03 8.44 8.52
CA TRP A 82 7.21 7.68 7.29
C TRP A 82 8.61 7.85 6.67
N LYS A 83 9.14 9.07 6.67
CA LYS A 83 10.54 9.32 6.28
C LYS A 83 11.51 8.49 7.12
N SER A 84 11.35 8.49 8.43
CA SER A 84 12.19 7.72 9.34
C SER A 84 12.10 6.21 9.06
N ILE A 85 10.88 5.69 8.84
CA ILE A 85 10.66 4.29 8.50
C ILE A 85 11.40 3.92 7.21
N TYR A 86 11.22 4.68 6.13
CA TYR A 86 11.87 4.42 4.85
C TYR A 86 13.40 4.58 4.92
N LEU A 87 13.91 5.62 5.58
CA LEU A 87 15.35 5.87 5.69
C LEU A 87 16.07 4.82 6.54
N ARG A 88 15.40 4.25 7.56
CA ARG A 88 15.97 3.16 8.37
C ARG A 88 16.30 1.93 7.51
N GLN A 89 15.51 1.65 6.46
CA GLN A 89 15.79 0.54 5.55
C GLN A 89 17.10 0.73 4.79
N LEU A 90 17.55 1.97 4.63
CA LEU A 90 18.74 2.33 3.87
C LEU A 90 20.02 2.38 4.72
N GLU A 91 19.97 2.10 6.03
CA GLU A 91 21.15 2.16 6.89
C GLU A 91 22.26 1.21 6.44
N GLN A 92 21.91 0.10 5.81
CA GLN A 92 22.83 -0.91 5.30
C GLN A 92 23.22 -0.71 3.83
N PHE A 93 22.66 0.31 3.14
CA PHE A 93 22.86 0.55 1.72
C PHE A 93 23.26 2.00 1.46
N SER A 94 24.31 2.16 0.65
CA SER A 94 24.79 3.48 0.24
C SER A 94 24.22 3.84 -1.15
N ASN A 95 22.95 4.22 -1.21
CA ASN A 95 22.37 4.77 -2.44
C ASN A 95 21.90 6.20 -2.17
N ALA A 96 22.66 7.18 -2.71
CA ALA A 96 22.39 8.59 -2.48
C ALA A 96 21.06 9.05 -3.12
N GLU A 97 20.69 8.51 -4.27
CA GLU A 97 19.48 8.88 -5.00
C GLU A 97 18.23 8.46 -4.21
N ILE A 98 18.19 7.22 -3.70
CA ILE A 98 17.07 6.73 -2.89
C ILE A 98 16.96 7.53 -1.59
N ARG A 99 18.09 7.82 -0.95
CA ARG A 99 18.12 8.63 0.28
C ARG A 99 17.59 10.03 0.02
N GLU A 100 18.06 10.70 -1.03
CA GLU A 100 17.60 12.03 -1.40
C GLU A 100 16.10 12.08 -1.69
N TYR A 101 15.58 11.05 -2.37
CA TYR A 101 14.14 10.93 -2.60
C TYR A 101 13.33 10.94 -1.30
N TYR A 102 13.64 10.05 -0.36
CA TYR A 102 12.90 10.01 0.90
C TYR A 102 13.10 11.25 1.78
N GLU A 103 14.28 11.86 1.75
CA GLU A 103 14.55 13.07 2.51
C GLU A 103 13.82 14.31 1.96
N LYS A 104 13.72 14.44 0.62
CA LYS A 104 13.31 15.69 -0.01
C LYS A 104 12.01 15.63 -0.81
N GLU A 105 11.68 14.48 -1.41
CA GLU A 105 10.56 14.37 -2.35
C GLU A 105 9.30 13.77 -1.71
N LEU A 106 9.40 13.09 -0.55
CA LEU A 106 8.23 12.55 0.13
C LEU A 106 7.30 13.69 0.59
N SER A 107 6.11 13.73 0.03
CA SER A 107 5.12 14.80 0.20
C SER A 107 3.85 14.32 0.90
N VAL A 108 2.95 15.25 1.19
CA VAL A 108 1.62 14.92 1.72
C VAL A 108 0.80 14.03 0.77
N ASN A 109 1.04 14.10 -0.55
CA ASN A 109 0.38 13.22 -1.51
C ASN A 109 0.73 11.75 -1.27
N HIS A 110 1.99 11.47 -0.93
CA HIS A 110 2.44 10.12 -0.58
C HIS A 110 1.78 9.63 0.72
N ILE A 111 1.57 10.52 1.69
CA ILE A 111 0.88 10.16 2.94
C ILE A 111 -0.60 9.87 2.70
N LEU A 112 -1.26 10.67 1.87
CA LEU A 112 -2.64 10.41 1.46
C LEU A 112 -2.76 9.13 0.64
N GLN A 113 -1.74 8.81 -0.17
CA GLN A 113 -1.66 7.58 -0.94
C GLN A 113 -1.63 6.35 -0.01
N ILE A 114 -0.86 6.40 1.09
CA ILE A 114 -0.81 5.30 2.07
C ILE A 114 -2.21 5.07 2.68
N LEU A 115 -2.90 6.11 3.12
CA LEU A 115 -4.28 5.97 3.59
C LEU A 115 -5.21 5.46 2.48
N GLY A 116 -4.98 5.93 1.25
CA GLY A 116 -5.74 5.50 0.09
C GLY A 116 -5.54 4.02 -0.24
N HIS A 117 -4.34 3.49 -0.07
CA HIS A 117 -4.00 2.08 -0.19
C HIS A 117 -4.91 1.23 0.71
N GLU A 118 -5.03 1.61 1.98
CA GLU A 118 -5.88 0.90 2.95
C GLU A 118 -7.36 0.88 2.56
N PHE A 119 -7.84 1.90 1.86
CA PHE A 119 -9.23 1.91 1.38
C PHE A 119 -9.45 1.04 0.14
N VAL A 120 -8.42 0.77 -0.67
CA VAL A 120 -8.54 -0.12 -1.83
C VAL A 120 -8.77 -1.56 -1.41
N HIS A 121 -8.23 -2.01 -0.28
CA HIS A 121 -8.48 -3.35 0.27
C HIS A 121 -9.97 -3.65 0.49
N HIS A 122 -10.83 -2.64 0.57
CA HIS A 122 -12.28 -2.81 0.66
C HIS A 122 -12.97 -2.99 -0.70
N SER A 123 -12.22 -3.28 -1.76
CA SER A 123 -12.78 -3.50 -3.10
C SER A 123 -13.34 -4.90 -3.25
N ASP A 124 -14.62 -5.02 -3.64
CA ASP A 124 -15.26 -6.28 -4.00
C ASP A 124 -14.66 -6.91 -5.29
N LEU A 125 -13.66 -6.28 -5.90
CA LEU A 125 -12.91 -6.84 -7.03
C LEU A 125 -11.80 -7.80 -6.60
N PHE A 126 -11.38 -7.77 -5.34
CA PHE A 126 -10.48 -8.78 -4.80
C PHE A 126 -11.21 -10.07 -4.49
N LEU A 127 -10.51 -11.18 -4.55
CA LEU A 127 -11.04 -12.53 -4.26
C LEU A 127 -10.85 -12.89 -2.79
N ASP A 128 -10.00 -12.16 -2.14
CA ASP A 128 -9.76 -12.26 -0.71
C ASP A 128 -10.76 -11.39 0.05
N ASP A 129 -11.08 -11.77 1.26
CA ASP A 129 -11.82 -10.95 2.20
C ASP A 129 -11.11 -10.92 3.55
N PHE A 130 -11.55 -10.03 4.45
CA PHE A 130 -10.89 -9.87 5.75
C PHE A 130 -11.10 -11.05 6.72
N GLU A 131 -12.02 -11.97 6.41
CA GLU A 131 -12.32 -13.14 7.25
C GLU A 131 -11.54 -14.37 6.79
N GLU A 132 -11.34 -14.53 5.48
CA GLU A 132 -10.66 -15.67 4.87
C GLU A 132 -9.53 -15.17 3.97
N THR A 133 -8.33 -14.98 4.54
CA THR A 133 -7.15 -14.64 3.75
C THR A 133 -6.74 -15.81 2.87
N LEU A 134 -6.67 -15.58 1.58
CA LEU A 134 -6.15 -16.55 0.63
C LEU A 134 -4.62 -16.61 0.74
N ASP A 135 -4.07 -17.82 0.80
CA ASP A 135 -2.61 -18.02 0.86
C ASP A 135 -1.89 -17.67 -0.45
N SER A 136 -2.64 -17.31 -1.52
CA SER A 136 -2.08 -17.03 -2.84
C SER A 136 -2.62 -15.73 -3.41
N GLY A 137 -1.73 -14.92 -3.99
CA GLY A 137 -2.13 -13.70 -4.67
C GLY A 137 -2.10 -12.43 -3.83
N ILE A 138 -1.63 -12.47 -2.57
CA ILE A 138 -1.45 -11.29 -1.71
C ILE A 138 -0.63 -10.20 -2.43
N TRP A 139 0.43 -10.61 -3.15
CA TRP A 139 1.25 -9.68 -3.93
C TRP A 139 0.45 -8.90 -4.98
N PHE A 140 -0.56 -9.52 -5.58
CA PHE A 140 -1.41 -8.88 -6.58
C PHE A 140 -2.33 -7.85 -5.93
N GLU A 141 -2.97 -8.22 -4.84
CA GLU A 141 -3.83 -7.31 -4.08
C GLU A 141 -3.04 -6.10 -3.59
N GLU A 142 -1.93 -6.32 -2.88
CA GLU A 142 -1.05 -5.25 -2.38
C GLU A 142 -0.52 -4.37 -3.53
N GLY A 143 -0.10 -5.00 -4.62
CA GLY A 143 0.35 -4.27 -5.81
C GLY A 143 -0.76 -3.43 -6.46
N MET A 144 -1.99 -3.91 -6.49
CA MET A 144 -3.15 -3.17 -6.99
C MET A 144 -3.53 -2.01 -6.05
N CYS A 145 -3.49 -2.23 -4.74
CA CYS A 145 -3.71 -1.18 -3.74
C CYS A 145 -2.69 -0.05 -3.89
N GLU A 146 -1.42 -0.40 -4.06
CA GLU A 146 -0.36 0.55 -4.37
C GLU A 146 -0.59 1.29 -5.70
N TYR A 147 -0.92 0.56 -6.76
CA TYR A 147 -1.10 1.15 -8.08
C TYR A 147 -2.29 2.13 -8.11
N ILE A 148 -3.45 1.71 -7.62
CA ILE A 148 -4.69 2.49 -7.67
C ILE A 148 -4.56 3.77 -6.82
N SER A 149 -4.04 3.64 -5.61
CA SER A 149 -3.88 4.77 -4.70
C SER A 149 -2.85 5.78 -5.24
N ARG A 150 -1.70 5.31 -5.76
CA ARG A 150 -0.68 6.16 -6.37
C ARG A 150 -1.20 6.91 -7.60
N LYS A 151 -1.94 6.24 -8.47
CA LYS A 151 -2.53 6.86 -9.67
C LYS A 151 -3.51 7.98 -9.35
N PHE A 152 -4.16 7.95 -8.19
CA PHE A 152 -5.07 9.01 -7.80
C PHE A 152 -4.37 10.16 -7.07
N PHE A 153 -3.49 9.84 -6.12
CA PHE A 153 -2.92 10.85 -5.23
C PHE A 153 -1.68 11.54 -5.78
N LEU A 154 -0.89 10.84 -6.58
CA LEU A 154 0.36 11.36 -7.13
C LEU A 154 0.13 12.00 -8.51
N THR A 155 0.91 13.01 -8.82
CA THR A 155 1.06 13.50 -10.19
C THR A 155 1.79 12.45 -11.03
N ASP A 156 1.68 12.52 -12.36
CA ASP A 156 2.41 11.59 -13.24
C ASP A 156 3.94 11.63 -12.99
N SER A 157 4.49 12.80 -12.68
CA SER A 157 5.90 12.94 -12.33
C SER A 157 6.26 12.23 -11.03
N GLU A 158 5.47 12.43 -9.96
CA GLU A 158 5.65 11.75 -8.67
C GLU A 158 5.49 10.23 -8.82
N PHE A 159 4.47 9.78 -9.57
CA PHE A 159 4.23 8.36 -9.83
C PHE A 159 5.42 7.70 -10.53
N ASN A 160 5.88 8.29 -11.63
CA ASN A 160 7.02 7.75 -12.39
C ASN A 160 8.30 7.78 -11.56
N ARG A 161 8.52 8.84 -10.79
CA ARG A 161 9.67 8.95 -9.88
C ARG A 161 9.64 7.85 -8.82
N GLN A 162 8.49 7.62 -8.20
CA GLN A 162 8.35 6.58 -7.19
C GLN A 162 8.54 5.17 -7.79
N ALA A 163 8.06 4.93 -9.02
CA ALA A 163 8.30 3.67 -9.73
C ALA A 163 9.80 3.44 -9.98
N GLN A 164 10.55 4.47 -10.41
CA GLN A 164 12.01 4.40 -10.56
C GLN A 164 12.71 4.09 -9.24
N ILE A 165 12.33 4.76 -8.16
CA ILE A 165 12.89 4.50 -6.82
C ILE A 165 12.59 3.08 -6.36
N ASN A 166 11.36 2.57 -6.58
CA ASN A 166 11.03 1.18 -6.24
C ASN A 166 11.86 0.18 -7.05
N ALA A 167 12.13 0.44 -8.33
CA ALA A 167 13.01 -0.41 -9.14
C ALA A 167 14.45 -0.42 -8.60
N LEU A 168 14.98 0.75 -8.23
CA LEU A 168 16.30 0.85 -7.60
C LEU A 168 16.36 0.12 -6.24
N LEU A 169 15.30 0.23 -5.44
CA LEU A 169 15.19 -0.48 -4.17
C LEU A 169 15.18 -1.99 -4.38
N VAL A 170 14.35 -2.50 -5.28
CA VAL A 170 14.30 -3.93 -5.60
C VAL A 170 15.66 -4.43 -6.07
N GLU A 171 16.36 -3.71 -6.95
CA GLU A 171 17.68 -4.10 -7.42
C GLU A 171 18.71 -4.13 -6.26
N ASN A 172 18.70 -3.12 -5.37
CA ASN A 172 19.61 -3.07 -4.24
C ASN A 172 19.35 -4.18 -3.21
N PHE A 173 18.09 -4.55 -3.00
CA PHE A 173 17.71 -5.55 -2.00
C PHE A 173 17.69 -6.98 -2.54
N ARG A 174 17.68 -7.18 -3.87
CA ARG A 174 17.63 -8.50 -4.53
C ARG A 174 18.71 -9.45 -4.04
N GLN A 175 19.92 -8.94 -3.80
CA GLN A 175 21.04 -9.79 -3.30
C GLN A 175 20.83 -10.26 -1.86
N ARG A 176 20.07 -9.51 -1.05
CA ARG A 176 19.80 -9.85 0.35
C ARG A 176 18.66 -10.85 0.50
N TYR A 177 17.62 -10.72 -0.30
CA TYR A 177 16.39 -11.52 -0.16
C TYR A 177 16.22 -12.57 -1.26
N ASP A 178 17.24 -12.80 -2.09
CA ASP A 178 17.32 -13.85 -3.13
C ASP A 178 16.14 -13.84 -4.12
N ALA A 179 15.37 -12.75 -4.16
CA ALA A 179 14.19 -12.52 -5.00
C ALA A 179 13.28 -13.77 -5.12
N PRO A 180 12.68 -14.24 -4.02
CA PRO A 180 11.78 -15.39 -4.05
C PRO A 180 10.60 -15.15 -4.99
N SER A 181 9.80 -16.19 -5.29
CA SER A 181 8.54 -16.04 -6.01
C SER A 181 7.67 -14.94 -5.34
N LEU A 182 6.90 -14.19 -6.13
CA LEU A 182 5.92 -13.24 -5.59
C LEU A 182 4.84 -13.96 -4.77
N GLU A 183 4.57 -15.22 -5.06
CA GLU A 183 3.63 -16.05 -4.29
C GLU A 183 4.09 -16.33 -2.84
N GLU A 184 5.37 -16.08 -2.54
CA GLU A 184 5.88 -16.20 -1.16
C GLU A 184 5.54 -14.98 -0.30
N PHE A 185 4.99 -13.92 -0.88
CA PHE A 185 4.43 -12.81 -0.11
C PHE A 185 3.18 -13.28 0.62
N GLY A 186 3.27 -13.42 1.93
CA GLY A 186 2.21 -13.95 2.78
C GLY A 186 2.29 -13.42 4.20
N THR A 187 1.44 -13.96 5.06
CA THR A 187 1.34 -13.55 6.48
C THR A 187 2.66 -13.66 7.25
N ALA A 188 3.52 -14.62 6.89
CA ALA A 188 4.84 -14.77 7.50
C ALA A 188 5.77 -13.58 7.21
N THR A 189 5.59 -12.90 6.07
CA THR A 189 6.40 -11.73 5.70
C THR A 189 6.25 -10.59 6.72
N TYR A 190 5.09 -10.41 7.30
CA TYR A 190 4.83 -9.36 8.30
C TYR A 190 5.50 -9.61 9.66
N GLN A 191 6.08 -10.79 9.86
CA GLN A 191 6.88 -11.12 11.05
C GLN A 191 8.39 -10.88 10.83
N GLU A 192 8.78 -10.52 9.61
CA GLU A 192 10.16 -10.21 9.27
C GLU A 192 10.54 -8.76 9.58
N ASP A 193 11.75 -8.36 9.18
CA ASP A 193 12.17 -6.96 9.30
C ASP A 193 11.45 -6.05 8.29
N TYR A 194 11.37 -4.77 8.59
CA TYR A 194 10.73 -3.77 7.72
C TYR A 194 11.22 -3.84 6.26
N ALA A 195 12.51 -4.11 6.05
CA ALA A 195 13.08 -4.11 4.72
C ALA A 195 12.57 -5.30 3.90
N ALA A 196 12.36 -6.47 4.53
CA ALA A 196 11.75 -7.62 3.89
C ALA A 196 10.28 -7.33 3.49
N ILE A 197 9.52 -6.73 4.41
CA ILE A 197 8.12 -6.34 4.16
C ILE A 197 8.06 -5.37 2.98
N PHE A 198 8.80 -4.26 3.03
CA PHE A 198 8.78 -3.27 1.96
C PHE A 198 9.35 -3.79 0.64
N PHE A 199 10.29 -4.73 0.68
CA PHE A 199 10.80 -5.38 -0.53
C PHE A 199 9.68 -6.08 -1.30
N GLN A 200 8.77 -6.76 -0.61
CA GLN A 200 7.62 -7.39 -1.24
C GLN A 200 6.63 -6.35 -1.79
N TYR A 201 6.34 -5.27 -1.07
CA TYR A 201 5.49 -4.17 -1.56
C TYR A 201 6.04 -3.52 -2.83
N TRP A 202 7.36 -3.23 -2.87
CA TRP A 202 7.98 -2.66 -4.07
C TRP A 202 7.90 -3.60 -5.27
N ARG A 203 8.13 -4.89 -5.07
CA ARG A 203 8.01 -5.91 -6.12
C ARG A 203 6.57 -6.05 -6.60
N SER A 204 5.62 -6.13 -5.70
CA SER A 204 4.19 -6.23 -5.97
C SER A 204 3.70 -5.07 -6.82
N PHE A 205 4.06 -3.84 -6.43
CA PHE A 205 3.73 -2.65 -7.20
C PHE A 205 4.33 -2.68 -8.62
N LEU A 206 5.61 -3.03 -8.76
CA LEU A 206 6.27 -3.08 -10.06
C LEU A 206 5.68 -4.18 -10.96
N ALA A 207 5.36 -5.32 -10.40
CA ALA A 207 4.69 -6.41 -11.09
C ALA A 207 3.30 -5.99 -11.62
N VAL A 208 2.50 -5.35 -10.77
CA VAL A 208 1.18 -4.83 -11.17
C VAL A 208 1.31 -3.71 -12.20
N LEU A 209 2.28 -2.81 -12.05
CA LEU A 209 2.55 -1.77 -13.05
C LEU A 209 2.82 -2.39 -14.43
N GLU A 210 3.70 -3.40 -14.51
CA GLU A 210 3.99 -4.14 -15.75
C GLU A 210 2.73 -4.81 -16.31
N ILE A 211 1.92 -5.45 -15.46
CA ILE A 211 0.67 -6.09 -15.88
C ILE A 211 -0.28 -5.05 -16.48
N VAL A 212 -0.53 -3.95 -15.78
CA VAL A 212 -1.45 -2.90 -16.25
C VAL A 212 -0.96 -2.29 -17.57
N GLU A 213 0.34 -2.06 -17.74
CA GLU A 213 0.92 -1.57 -18.99
C GLU A 213 0.68 -2.57 -20.14
N ARG A 214 0.88 -3.87 -19.93
CA ARG A 214 0.59 -4.92 -20.92
C ARG A 214 -0.89 -5.02 -21.30
N PHE A 215 -1.78 -4.63 -20.38
CA PHE A 215 -3.22 -4.51 -20.66
C PHE A 215 -3.61 -3.13 -21.21
N GLY A 216 -2.64 -2.33 -21.67
CA GLY A 216 -2.90 -1.01 -22.27
C GLY A 216 -3.46 0.03 -21.30
N GLY A 217 -3.21 -0.14 -20.00
CA GLY A 217 -3.74 0.73 -18.94
C GLY A 217 -5.18 0.39 -18.49
N ASP A 218 -5.79 -0.67 -19.03
CA ASP A 218 -7.15 -1.11 -18.65
C ASP A 218 -7.12 -1.97 -17.37
N VAL A 219 -7.16 -1.32 -16.21
CA VAL A 219 -7.20 -1.97 -14.89
C VAL A 219 -8.41 -2.92 -14.77
N GLN A 220 -9.54 -2.58 -15.38
CA GLN A 220 -10.71 -3.45 -15.36
C GLN A 220 -10.49 -4.75 -16.15
N ALA A 221 -9.71 -4.70 -17.24
CA ALA A 221 -9.30 -5.90 -17.96
C ALA A 221 -8.36 -6.77 -17.14
N VAL A 222 -7.49 -6.17 -16.32
CA VAL A 222 -6.64 -6.89 -15.36
C VAL A 222 -7.50 -7.65 -14.36
N PHE A 223 -8.46 -6.99 -13.70
CA PHE A 223 -9.38 -7.65 -12.77
C PHE A 223 -10.21 -8.74 -13.44
N ARG A 224 -10.70 -8.52 -14.67
CA ARG A 224 -11.39 -9.60 -15.42
C ARG A 224 -10.49 -10.81 -15.65
N SER A 225 -9.20 -10.62 -15.89
CA SER A 225 -8.23 -11.71 -16.05
C SER A 225 -7.97 -12.41 -14.70
N TYR A 226 -7.86 -11.66 -13.60
CA TYR A 226 -7.72 -12.17 -12.24
C TYR A 226 -8.91 -13.08 -11.86
N HIS A 227 -10.14 -12.61 -12.06
CA HIS A 227 -11.34 -13.43 -11.83
C HIS A 227 -11.44 -14.64 -12.77
N ARG A 228 -10.87 -14.57 -13.99
CA ARG A 228 -10.80 -15.73 -14.87
C ARG A 228 -9.81 -16.77 -14.36
N TRP A 229 -8.68 -16.35 -13.82
CA TRP A 229 -7.72 -17.23 -13.16
C TRP A 229 -8.36 -18.03 -12.03
N ASP A 230 -9.14 -17.39 -11.19
CA ASP A 230 -9.86 -18.05 -10.11
C ASP A 230 -10.89 -19.06 -10.64
N ARG A 231 -11.70 -18.67 -11.64
CA ARG A 231 -12.65 -19.61 -12.27
C ARG A 231 -12.00 -20.80 -13.00
N CYS A 232 -10.73 -20.69 -13.33
CA CYS A 232 -9.91 -21.80 -13.83
C CYS A 232 -9.28 -22.60 -12.69
N GLU A 233 -9.88 -22.57 -11.49
CA GLU A 233 -9.44 -23.34 -10.31
C GLU A 233 -7.98 -23.07 -9.91
N ARG A 234 -7.43 -21.91 -10.30
CA ARG A 234 -6.04 -21.48 -9.99
C ARG A 234 -5.00 -22.53 -10.40
N GLU A 235 -5.19 -23.19 -11.55
CA GLU A 235 -4.31 -24.25 -12.07
C GLU A 235 -2.83 -23.85 -12.14
N LYS A 236 -2.53 -22.56 -12.18
CA LYS A 236 -1.18 -21.98 -12.19
C LYS A 236 -1.05 -20.93 -11.11
N PRO A 237 0.14 -20.74 -10.56
CA PRO A 237 0.44 -19.55 -9.77
C PRO A 237 0.03 -18.26 -10.49
N LEU A 238 -0.42 -17.26 -9.77
CA LEU A 238 -0.91 -16.02 -10.36
C LEU A 238 0.21 -15.27 -11.12
N GLU A 239 1.46 -15.34 -10.61
CA GLU A 239 2.62 -14.76 -11.31
C GLU A 239 2.86 -15.42 -12.68
N GLU A 240 2.63 -16.74 -12.81
CA GLU A 240 2.71 -17.44 -14.11
C GLU A 240 1.53 -17.10 -15.01
N TRP A 241 0.32 -16.94 -14.43
CA TRP A 241 -0.87 -16.54 -15.17
C TRP A 241 -0.69 -15.19 -15.85
N PHE A 242 -0.15 -14.23 -15.13
CA PHE A 242 0.17 -12.92 -15.68
C PHE A 242 1.54 -12.85 -16.37
N ALA A 243 2.31 -13.92 -16.40
CA ALA A 243 3.67 -13.97 -16.96
C ALA A 243 4.57 -12.85 -16.41
N VAL A 244 4.51 -12.60 -15.11
CA VAL A 244 5.42 -11.68 -14.42
C VAL A 244 6.79 -12.33 -14.29
N ARG A 245 7.87 -11.53 -14.41
CA ARG A 245 9.25 -12.03 -14.38
C ARG A 245 10.05 -11.47 -13.22
#